data_7cf24d3e27eff4409fdfdcc26f257e41
#
_entry.id   7cf24d3e27eff4409fdfdcc26f257e41
#
_cell.length_a   1.000
_cell.length_b   1.000
_cell.length_c   1.000
_cell.angle_alpha   90.00
_cell.angle_beta   90.00
_cell.angle_gamma   90.00
#
_symmetry.space_group_name_H-M   'P 1'
#
loop_
_entity.id
_entity.type
_entity.pdbx_description
1 polymer ?
#
loop_
_entity_poly.entity_id
_entity_poly.type
_entity_poly.pdbx_seq_one_letter_code
_entity_poly.pdbx_strand_id
1 'polypeptide(L)'
;KDEVLKRIALAGYDNELYLAPENAYNDLHSCCQYERPKKEMSAIITKENKVVDTAKIKQEIVVAAPIDSNALATVFENYFTLKDALVQSNAGNASKKATALLVNLSNVNIANLTSAEKGQWTAIAKIITEETKKIAASKDIASQRTHFINLSENMYQLIKASNTNGTVYWQHCPMANNGKGANWLSKDNNIKNPYFGEMMLNCGKTVETIK
;
A
#
# COMPACT_ATOMS: atom_id res chain seq x y z
N LYS A 1 12.45 12.99 -16.01
CA LYS A 1 11.52 13.05 -17.18
C LYS A 1 11.58 11.73 -17.95
N ASP A 2 12.76 11.23 -18.29
CA ASP A 2 12.97 10.00 -19.08
C ASP A 2 12.32 8.75 -18.42
N GLU A 3 12.55 8.54 -17.14
CA GLU A 3 12.00 7.42 -16.38
C GLU A 3 10.46 7.40 -16.33
N VAL A 4 9.85 8.58 -16.30
CA VAL A 4 8.39 8.72 -16.32
C VAL A 4 7.84 8.31 -17.68
N LEU A 5 8.48 8.73 -18.76
CA LEU A 5 8.09 8.38 -20.14
C LEU A 5 8.24 6.89 -20.42
N LYS A 6 9.29 6.23 -19.88
CA LYS A 6 9.44 4.77 -19.93
C LYS A 6 8.29 4.04 -19.24
N ARG A 7 7.88 4.50 -18.04
CA ARG A 7 6.76 3.90 -17.30
C ARG A 7 5.43 4.07 -18.02
N ILE A 8 5.22 5.21 -18.67
CA ILE A 8 4.04 5.45 -19.50
C ILE A 8 3.99 4.46 -20.67
N ALA A 9 5.13 4.24 -21.36
CA ALA A 9 5.20 3.27 -22.44
C ALA A 9 4.97 1.83 -21.96
N LEU A 10 5.52 1.44 -20.80
CA LEU A 10 5.29 0.13 -20.20
C LEU A 10 3.83 -0.11 -19.76
N ALA A 11 3.07 0.96 -19.52
CA ALA A 11 1.64 0.89 -19.23
C ALA A 11 0.75 0.83 -20.48
N GLY A 12 1.33 0.73 -21.68
CA GLY A 12 0.61 0.56 -22.93
C GLY A 12 0.39 1.84 -23.75
N TYR A 13 0.94 3.00 -23.33
CA TYR A 13 0.74 4.28 -24.01
C TYR A 13 2.04 4.76 -24.67
N ASP A 14 1.99 4.94 -26.01
CA ASP A 14 3.09 5.56 -26.74
C ASP A 14 3.30 7.03 -26.31
N ASN A 15 4.55 7.46 -26.36
CA ASN A 15 4.91 8.85 -26.08
C ASN A 15 6.02 9.35 -27.03
N GLU A 16 6.46 10.59 -26.84
CA GLU A 16 7.43 11.25 -27.74
C GLU A 16 8.76 10.51 -27.87
N LEU A 17 9.19 9.74 -26.85
CA LEU A 17 10.48 9.05 -26.82
C LEU A 17 10.36 7.52 -26.88
N TYR A 18 9.27 6.94 -26.43
CA TYR A 18 9.11 5.49 -26.30
C TYR A 18 7.77 5.00 -26.86
N LEU A 19 7.83 3.89 -27.62
CA LEU A 19 6.65 3.13 -28.02
C LEU A 19 6.32 2.11 -26.95
N ALA A 20 5.05 1.94 -26.68
CA ALA A 20 4.54 0.89 -25.79
C ALA A 20 4.85 -0.50 -26.41
N PRO A 21 5.25 -1.49 -25.60
CA PRO A 21 5.31 -2.87 -26.03
C PRO A 21 3.96 -3.34 -26.58
N GLU A 22 3.97 -4.10 -27.65
CA GLU A 22 2.73 -4.57 -28.34
C GLU A 22 1.76 -5.28 -27.39
N ASN A 23 2.28 -6.12 -26.50
CA ASN A 23 1.48 -6.81 -25.50
C ASN A 23 0.80 -5.82 -24.52
N ALA A 24 1.53 -4.84 -24.03
CA ALA A 24 0.98 -3.85 -23.11
C ALA A 24 -0.07 -2.93 -23.79
N TYR A 25 0.12 -2.61 -25.07
CA TYR A 25 -0.85 -1.87 -25.86
C TYR A 25 -2.11 -2.71 -26.14
N ASN A 26 -1.96 -3.99 -26.47
CA ASN A 26 -3.08 -4.89 -26.76
C ASN A 26 -3.91 -5.24 -25.51
N ASP A 27 -3.31 -5.15 -24.33
CA ASP A 27 -3.98 -5.33 -23.03
C ASP A 27 -4.81 -4.11 -22.61
N LEU A 28 -4.69 -2.98 -23.31
CA LEU A 28 -5.55 -1.82 -23.07
C LEU A 28 -7.00 -2.13 -23.46
N HIS A 29 -7.93 -1.62 -22.65
CA HIS A 29 -9.34 -1.70 -22.99
C HIS A 29 -9.60 -1.03 -24.37
N SER A 30 -10.53 -1.57 -25.17
CA SER A 30 -10.78 -1.15 -26.55
C SER A 30 -11.04 0.35 -26.71
N CYS A 31 -11.62 1.02 -25.71
CA CYS A 31 -11.81 2.48 -25.71
C CYS A 31 -10.51 3.28 -25.46
N CYS A 32 -9.43 2.63 -25.03
CA CYS A 32 -8.12 3.24 -24.78
C CYS A 32 -7.09 2.92 -25.87
N GLN A 33 -7.44 2.05 -26.82
CA GLN A 33 -6.63 1.76 -27.99
C GLN A 33 -6.83 2.87 -29.04
N TYR A 34 -5.74 3.33 -29.62
CA TYR A 34 -5.71 4.42 -30.63
C TYR A 34 -4.93 3.96 -31.84
N GLU A 35 -5.15 4.61 -33.00
CA GLU A 35 -4.36 4.35 -34.21
C GLU A 35 -2.91 4.81 -33.99
N ARG A 36 -2.00 3.84 -33.99
CA ARG A 36 -0.56 4.11 -33.83
C ARG A 36 -0.01 4.74 -35.12
N PRO A 37 0.62 5.92 -35.04
CA PRO A 37 1.33 6.47 -36.20
C PRO A 37 2.49 5.50 -36.56
N LYS A 38 2.61 5.12 -37.84
CA LYS A 38 3.76 4.38 -38.38
C LYS A 38 4.99 5.29 -38.28
N LYS A 39 5.65 5.34 -37.13
CA LYS A 39 6.92 6.03 -36.93
C LYS A 39 8.02 5.03 -37.23
N GLU A 40 8.86 5.38 -38.21
CA GLU A 40 10.12 4.69 -38.38
C GLU A 40 10.94 4.76 -37.09
N MET A 41 11.47 3.62 -36.72
CA MET A 41 12.06 3.26 -35.43
C MET A 41 13.14 4.21 -34.93
N SER A 42 12.95 4.71 -33.73
CA SER A 42 14.07 5.02 -32.87
C SER A 42 13.82 4.40 -31.50
N ALA A 43 14.65 3.41 -31.18
CA ALA A 43 14.78 2.68 -29.91
C ALA A 43 13.61 1.72 -29.54
N ILE A 44 13.58 0.57 -30.18
CA ILE A 44 12.97 -0.63 -29.61
C ILE A 44 13.90 -1.09 -28.49
N ILE A 45 13.36 -1.27 -27.28
CA ILE A 45 14.05 -2.03 -26.22
C ILE A 45 13.88 -3.53 -26.59
N THR A 46 14.69 -4.00 -27.50
CA THR A 46 14.88 -5.44 -27.73
C THR A 46 15.77 -5.96 -26.61
N LYS A 47 15.23 -6.85 -25.78
CA LYS A 47 16.08 -7.79 -25.04
C LYS A 47 16.82 -8.62 -26.08
N GLU A 48 18.11 -8.38 -26.26
CA GLU A 48 18.97 -9.27 -27.02
C GLU A 48 18.98 -10.65 -26.35
N ASN A 49 18.30 -11.61 -26.99
CA ASN A 49 18.54 -13.02 -26.76
C ASN A 49 19.89 -13.38 -27.41
N LYS A 50 20.96 -13.31 -26.64
CA LYS A 50 22.23 -13.93 -27.01
C LYS A 50 22.08 -15.43 -26.76
N VAL A 51 21.97 -16.19 -27.85
CA VAL A 51 22.10 -17.65 -27.84
C VAL A 51 23.51 -17.96 -27.34
N VAL A 52 23.64 -18.53 -26.17
CA VAL A 52 24.87 -19.10 -25.62
C VAL A 52 24.72 -20.59 -25.51
N ASP A 53 25.64 -21.23 -26.18
CA ASP A 53 25.93 -22.63 -26.36
C ASP A 53 25.87 -23.46 -25.07
N THR A 54 25.26 -24.64 -25.19
CA THR A 54 25.00 -25.60 -24.12
C THR A 54 26.24 -26.43 -23.84
N ALA A 55 27.14 -25.98 -22.98
CA ALA A 55 28.09 -26.88 -22.28
C ALA A 55 28.88 -26.12 -21.21
N LYS A 56 28.42 -26.12 -19.99
CA LYS A 56 29.11 -26.15 -18.69
C LYS A 56 28.27 -25.48 -17.60
N ILE A 57 27.31 -26.21 -17.10
CA ILE A 57 26.64 -25.84 -15.86
C ILE A 57 27.57 -26.24 -14.71
N LYS A 58 28.38 -25.29 -14.27
CA LYS A 58 28.88 -25.25 -12.90
C LYS A 58 27.93 -24.40 -12.09
N GLN A 59 27.47 -24.94 -10.98
CA GLN A 59 26.62 -24.34 -9.99
C GLN A 59 27.02 -22.88 -9.72
N GLU A 60 26.30 -21.94 -10.29
CA GLU A 60 26.24 -20.60 -9.76
C GLU A 60 25.17 -20.59 -8.66
N ILE A 61 25.64 -20.33 -7.46
CA ILE A 61 24.83 -20.00 -6.30
C ILE A 61 23.88 -18.89 -6.77
N VAL A 62 22.59 -19.21 -6.84
CA VAL A 62 21.53 -18.21 -6.97
C VAL A 62 21.66 -17.34 -5.72
N VAL A 63 22.34 -16.23 -5.83
CA VAL A 63 22.27 -15.16 -4.84
C VAL A 63 20.80 -14.71 -4.89
N ALA A 64 20.05 -15.11 -3.87
CA ALA A 64 18.70 -14.65 -3.66
C ALA A 64 18.71 -13.13 -3.83
N ALA A 65 17.85 -12.62 -4.70
CA ALA A 65 17.58 -11.19 -4.77
C ALA A 65 17.38 -10.69 -3.34
N PRO A 66 17.90 -9.51 -2.96
CA PRO A 66 17.72 -9.00 -1.62
C PRO A 66 16.25 -9.11 -1.27
N ILE A 67 15.93 -9.86 -0.23
CA ILE A 67 14.59 -9.97 0.34
C ILE A 67 14.22 -8.54 0.66
N ASP A 68 13.23 -8.00 -0.04
CA ASP A 68 12.73 -6.64 0.22
C ASP A 68 12.27 -6.67 1.67
N SER A 69 13.12 -6.15 2.57
CA SER A 69 12.95 -6.25 4.02
C SER A 69 11.74 -5.48 4.53
N ASN A 70 10.87 -5.05 3.61
CA ASN A 70 9.70 -4.26 3.93
C ASN A 70 8.47 -4.62 3.09
N ALA A 71 8.15 -5.92 3.01
CA ALA A 71 6.97 -6.42 2.29
C ALA A 71 5.63 -5.80 2.79
N LEU A 72 5.61 -5.27 4.02
CA LEU A 72 4.45 -4.62 4.64
C LEU A 72 4.52 -3.08 4.61
N ALA A 73 5.63 -2.47 4.18
CA ALA A 73 5.78 -1.01 4.21
C ALA A 73 4.64 -0.28 3.50
N THR A 74 4.28 -0.73 2.30
CA THR A 74 3.22 -0.11 1.52
C THR A 74 1.85 -0.27 2.20
N VAL A 75 1.62 -1.37 2.92
CA VAL A 75 0.41 -1.58 3.73
C VAL A 75 0.36 -0.55 4.85
N PHE A 76 1.45 -0.37 5.60
CA PHE A 76 1.51 0.63 6.67
C PHE A 76 1.36 2.05 6.14
N GLU A 77 2.02 2.41 5.03
CA GLU A 77 1.87 3.73 4.40
C GLU A 77 0.42 4.03 4.03
N ASN A 78 -0.29 3.08 3.44
CA ASN A 78 -1.69 3.26 3.09
C ASN A 78 -2.61 3.34 4.33
N TYR A 79 -2.30 2.62 5.40
CA TYR A 79 -2.99 2.80 6.67
C TYR A 79 -2.82 4.24 7.21
N PHE A 80 -1.60 4.79 7.19
CA PHE A 80 -1.36 6.16 7.65
C PHE A 80 -2.09 7.21 6.79
N THR A 81 -2.11 7.02 5.45
CA THR A 81 -2.85 7.94 4.59
C THR A 81 -4.37 7.85 4.78
N LEU A 82 -4.90 6.66 5.10
CA LEU A 82 -6.30 6.48 5.49
C LEU A 82 -6.61 7.18 6.81
N LYS A 83 -5.74 7.01 7.81
CA LYS A 83 -5.83 7.71 9.10
C LYS A 83 -5.90 9.23 8.90
N ASP A 84 -5.04 9.79 8.04
CA ASP A 84 -5.03 11.23 7.76
C ASP A 84 -6.30 11.71 7.05
N ALA A 85 -6.89 10.92 6.17
CA ALA A 85 -8.18 11.24 5.56
C ALA A 85 -9.33 11.27 6.59
N LEU A 86 -9.29 10.37 7.59
CA LEU A 86 -10.24 10.37 8.71
C LEU A 86 -10.06 11.57 9.64
N VAL A 87 -8.81 11.99 9.89
CA VAL A 87 -8.49 13.24 10.62
C VAL A 87 -9.12 14.44 9.92
N GLN A 88 -9.04 14.50 8.59
CA GLN A 88 -9.63 15.57 7.77
C GLN A 88 -11.15 15.47 7.66
N SER A 89 -11.79 14.46 8.25
CA SER A 89 -13.25 14.20 8.16
C SER A 89 -13.76 14.08 6.71
N ASN A 90 -12.89 13.63 5.78
CA ASN A 90 -13.20 13.51 4.37
C ASN A 90 -13.55 12.06 4.00
N ALA A 91 -14.84 11.70 4.09
CA ALA A 91 -15.31 10.35 3.84
C ALA A 91 -14.98 9.84 2.41
N GLY A 92 -15.08 10.72 1.40
CA GLY A 92 -14.76 10.37 0.02
C GLY A 92 -13.27 10.05 -0.17
N ASN A 93 -12.38 10.82 0.47
CA ASN A 93 -10.95 10.54 0.46
C ASN A 93 -10.61 9.28 1.28
N ALA A 94 -11.23 9.10 2.45
CA ALA A 94 -11.05 7.91 3.28
C ALA A 94 -11.44 6.63 2.51
N SER A 95 -12.56 6.64 1.77
CA SER A 95 -12.96 5.53 0.89
C SER A 95 -11.91 5.21 -0.17
N LYS A 96 -11.35 6.23 -0.85
CA LYS A 96 -10.28 6.07 -1.85
C LYS A 96 -9.00 5.49 -1.21
N LYS A 97 -8.60 5.99 -0.03
CA LYS A 97 -7.42 5.49 0.69
C LYS A 97 -7.60 4.05 1.19
N ALA A 98 -8.80 3.70 1.65
CA ALA A 98 -9.16 2.33 2.01
C ALA A 98 -9.11 1.40 0.78
N THR A 99 -9.56 1.85 -0.39
CA THR A 99 -9.43 1.09 -1.64
C THR A 99 -7.97 0.84 -1.99
N ALA A 100 -7.10 1.85 -1.88
CA ALA A 100 -5.66 1.68 -2.10
C ALA A 100 -5.04 0.69 -1.09
N LEU A 101 -5.45 0.75 0.18
CA LEU A 101 -5.02 -0.22 1.20
C LEU A 101 -5.45 -1.64 0.82
N LEU A 102 -6.68 -1.86 0.33
CA LEU A 102 -7.15 -3.18 -0.12
C LEU A 102 -6.27 -3.77 -1.22
N VAL A 103 -5.90 -2.96 -2.21
CA VAL A 103 -4.99 -3.39 -3.29
C VAL A 103 -3.66 -3.86 -2.71
N ASN A 104 -3.08 -3.11 -1.77
CA ASN A 104 -1.80 -3.49 -1.17
C ASN A 104 -1.93 -4.71 -0.25
N LEU A 105 -3.03 -4.87 0.49
CA LEU A 105 -3.30 -6.08 1.27
C LEU A 105 -3.37 -7.33 0.39
N SER A 106 -3.97 -7.23 -0.80
CA SER A 106 -4.06 -8.36 -1.74
C SER A 106 -2.72 -8.70 -2.42
N ASN A 107 -1.79 -7.75 -2.46
CA ASN A 107 -0.48 -7.89 -3.09
C ASN A 107 0.63 -8.32 -2.12
N VAL A 108 0.32 -8.53 -0.83
CA VAL A 108 1.31 -8.98 0.14
C VAL A 108 1.83 -10.37 -0.23
N ASN A 109 3.12 -10.44 -0.56
CA ASN A 109 3.78 -11.73 -0.80
C ASN A 109 4.20 -12.35 0.53
N ILE A 110 3.43 -13.34 0.98
CA ILE A 110 3.67 -14.03 2.25
C ILE A 110 5.05 -14.69 2.30
N ALA A 111 5.62 -15.08 1.15
CA ALA A 111 6.97 -15.68 1.12
C ALA A 111 8.04 -14.71 1.63
N ASN A 112 7.85 -13.41 1.42
CA ASN A 112 8.80 -12.36 1.81
C ASN A 112 8.66 -11.90 3.27
N LEU A 113 7.65 -12.37 4.00
CA LEU A 113 7.44 -12.05 5.40
C LEU A 113 8.39 -12.84 6.29
N THR A 114 8.86 -12.25 7.38
CA THR A 114 9.55 -12.94 8.46
C THR A 114 8.62 -13.95 9.16
N SER A 115 9.17 -14.86 9.95
CA SER A 115 8.34 -15.83 10.69
C SER A 115 7.35 -15.15 11.65
N ALA A 116 7.75 -14.06 12.31
CA ALA A 116 6.89 -13.29 13.20
C ALA A 116 5.75 -12.61 12.42
N GLU A 117 6.07 -11.95 11.31
CA GLU A 117 5.08 -11.32 10.43
C GLU A 117 4.10 -12.32 9.83
N LYS A 118 4.58 -13.50 9.37
CA LYS A 118 3.71 -14.58 8.86
C LYS A 118 2.70 -15.05 9.89
N GLY A 119 3.15 -15.24 11.15
CA GLY A 119 2.28 -15.64 12.24
C GLY A 119 1.15 -14.62 12.46
N GLN A 120 1.49 -13.34 12.58
CA GLN A 120 0.51 -12.27 12.74
C GLN A 120 -0.37 -12.10 11.50
N TRP A 121 0.22 -12.06 10.32
CA TRP A 121 -0.53 -11.94 9.06
C TRP A 121 -1.60 -13.01 8.92
N THR A 122 -1.26 -14.27 9.16
CA THR A 122 -2.21 -15.38 9.08
C THR A 122 -3.41 -15.20 10.02
N ALA A 123 -3.16 -14.65 11.22
CA ALA A 123 -4.22 -14.41 12.21
C ALA A 123 -5.16 -13.25 11.84
N ILE A 124 -4.61 -12.17 11.24
CA ILE A 124 -5.34 -10.90 11.12
C ILE A 124 -5.69 -10.49 9.68
N ALA A 125 -5.08 -11.07 8.64
CA ALA A 125 -5.25 -10.64 7.25
C ALA A 125 -6.72 -10.58 6.82
N LYS A 126 -7.51 -11.58 7.23
CA LYS A 126 -8.96 -11.59 6.96
C LYS A 126 -9.68 -10.42 7.63
N ILE A 127 -9.36 -10.16 8.90
CA ILE A 127 -10.01 -9.09 9.69
C ILE A 127 -9.69 -7.73 9.09
N ILE A 128 -8.39 -7.42 8.88
CA ILE A 128 -7.98 -6.13 8.32
C ILE A 128 -8.54 -5.91 6.92
N THR A 129 -8.64 -6.96 6.10
CA THR A 129 -9.24 -6.89 4.76
C THR A 129 -10.74 -6.58 4.84
N GLU A 130 -11.49 -7.26 5.70
CA GLU A 130 -12.93 -7.04 5.84
C GLU A 130 -13.26 -5.65 6.41
N GLU A 131 -12.54 -5.19 7.44
CA GLU A 131 -12.74 -3.85 7.99
C GLU A 131 -12.37 -2.77 6.95
N THR A 132 -11.29 -2.97 6.19
CA THR A 132 -10.90 -2.05 5.12
C THR A 132 -11.94 -2.02 3.99
N LYS A 133 -12.55 -3.16 3.61
CA LYS A 133 -13.66 -3.20 2.64
C LYS A 133 -14.86 -2.39 3.10
N LYS A 134 -15.24 -2.50 4.37
CA LYS A 134 -16.37 -1.74 4.95
C LYS A 134 -16.07 -0.24 4.93
N ILE A 135 -14.83 0.19 5.25
CA ILE A 135 -14.42 1.59 5.13
C ILE A 135 -14.48 2.07 3.67
N ALA A 136 -13.96 1.27 2.73
CA ALA A 136 -13.95 1.61 1.31
C ALA A 136 -15.38 1.76 0.72
N ALA A 137 -16.30 0.90 1.14
CA ALA A 137 -17.68 0.91 0.66
C ALA A 137 -18.55 2.02 1.28
N SER A 138 -18.18 2.51 2.47
CA SER A 138 -18.98 3.51 3.18
C SER A 138 -18.71 4.92 2.65
N LYS A 139 -19.78 5.72 2.57
CA LYS A 139 -19.73 7.17 2.33
C LYS A 139 -19.95 7.99 3.60
N ASP A 140 -20.24 7.32 4.71
CA ASP A 140 -20.46 7.93 6.01
C ASP A 140 -19.19 7.87 6.87
N ILE A 141 -18.72 9.05 7.30
CA ILE A 141 -17.49 9.18 8.10
C ILE A 141 -17.60 8.50 9.47
N ALA A 142 -18.78 8.49 10.09
CA ALA A 142 -18.98 7.85 11.39
C ALA A 142 -18.86 6.32 11.28
N SER A 143 -19.46 5.74 10.24
CA SER A 143 -19.32 4.33 9.91
C SER A 143 -17.87 3.96 9.62
N GLN A 144 -17.16 4.77 8.81
CA GLN A 144 -15.74 4.55 8.50
C GLN A 144 -14.88 4.54 9.77
N ARG A 145 -15.09 5.48 10.68
CA ARG A 145 -14.41 5.58 11.97
C ARG A 145 -14.67 4.37 12.87
N THR A 146 -15.89 3.85 12.85
CA THR A 146 -16.24 2.63 13.61
C THR A 146 -15.42 1.43 13.14
N HIS A 147 -15.30 1.21 11.81
CA HIS A 147 -14.50 0.13 11.25
C HIS A 147 -12.99 0.35 11.40
N PHE A 148 -12.56 1.62 11.44
CA PHE A 148 -11.16 1.97 11.64
C PHE A 148 -10.63 1.58 13.04
N ILE A 149 -11.51 1.43 14.06
CA ILE A 149 -11.12 0.94 15.39
C ILE A 149 -10.52 -0.47 15.28
N ASN A 150 -11.27 -1.42 14.74
CA ASN A 150 -10.80 -2.80 14.59
C ASN A 150 -9.62 -2.91 13.62
N LEU A 151 -9.61 -2.11 12.56
CA LEU A 151 -8.47 -2.04 11.65
C LEU A 151 -7.20 -1.62 12.41
N SER A 152 -7.27 -0.57 13.23
CA SER A 152 -6.14 -0.03 13.98
C SER A 152 -5.57 -1.02 15.00
N GLU A 153 -6.44 -1.71 15.74
CA GLU A 153 -6.02 -2.73 16.72
C GLU A 153 -5.25 -3.88 16.05
N ASN A 154 -5.71 -4.34 14.90
CA ASN A 154 -5.04 -5.41 14.18
C ASN A 154 -3.76 -4.94 13.47
N MET A 155 -3.74 -3.71 12.94
CA MET A 155 -2.52 -3.11 12.37
C MET A 155 -1.44 -2.89 13.44
N TYR A 156 -1.82 -2.59 14.68
CA TYR A 156 -0.89 -2.51 15.80
C TYR A 156 -0.20 -3.87 16.06
N GLN A 157 -0.94 -4.98 16.04
CA GLN A 157 -0.34 -6.31 16.20
C GLN A 157 0.66 -6.63 15.07
N LEU A 158 0.32 -6.24 13.84
CA LEU A 158 1.19 -6.47 12.70
C LEU A 158 2.46 -5.62 12.79
N ILE A 159 2.35 -4.34 13.12
CA ILE A 159 3.51 -3.44 13.19
C ILE A 159 4.47 -3.84 14.31
N LYS A 160 3.96 -4.37 15.42
CA LYS A 160 4.76 -4.91 16.53
C LYS A 160 5.57 -6.14 16.14
N ALA A 161 5.07 -6.94 15.18
CA ALA A 161 5.76 -8.11 14.66
C ALA A 161 6.73 -7.78 13.51
N SER A 162 6.68 -6.55 13.01
CA SER A 162 7.45 -6.10 11.85
C SER A 162 8.59 -5.18 12.28
N ASN A 163 9.74 -5.31 11.60
CA ASN A 163 10.80 -4.31 11.72
C ASN A 163 10.41 -3.07 10.90
N THR A 164 9.88 -2.05 11.58
CA THR A 164 9.53 -0.80 10.91
C THR A 164 10.74 0.12 10.83
N ASN A 165 10.97 0.70 9.64
CA ASN A 165 11.97 1.76 9.48
C ASN A 165 11.38 3.06 10.01
N GLY A 166 11.63 3.37 11.28
CA GLY A 166 11.21 4.61 11.92
C GLY A 166 10.32 4.43 13.14
N THR A 167 10.09 5.54 13.81
CA THR A 167 9.30 5.57 15.03
C THR A 167 7.80 5.66 14.69
N VAL A 168 7.00 4.81 15.31
CA VAL A 168 5.54 4.83 15.24
C VAL A 168 4.97 4.98 16.65
N TYR A 169 3.94 5.79 16.76
CA TYR A 169 3.27 6.09 18.03
C TYR A 169 1.91 5.40 18.08
N TRP A 170 1.67 4.65 19.15
CA TRP A 170 0.36 4.12 19.50
C TRP A 170 -0.33 5.15 20.36
N GLN A 171 -1.41 5.72 19.83
CA GLN A 171 -2.13 6.84 20.45
C GLN A 171 -3.54 6.39 20.84
N HIS A 172 -4.09 7.00 21.90
CA HIS A 172 -5.37 6.64 22.50
C HIS A 172 -6.22 7.88 22.76
N CYS A 173 -7.50 7.81 22.39
CA CYS A 173 -8.52 8.78 22.80
C CYS A 173 -9.58 8.11 23.68
N PRO A 174 -9.74 8.52 24.96
CA PRO A 174 -10.71 7.89 25.85
C PRO A 174 -12.17 8.19 25.49
N MET A 175 -12.42 9.27 24.76
CA MET A 175 -13.78 9.70 24.35
C MET A 175 -14.30 8.95 23.12
N ALA A 176 -13.43 8.32 22.33
CA ALA A 176 -13.84 7.59 21.14
C ALA A 176 -14.65 6.33 21.50
N ASN A 177 -15.33 5.75 20.50
CA ASN A 177 -16.11 4.52 20.68
C ASN A 177 -17.14 4.62 21.81
N ASN A 178 -17.92 5.69 21.83
CA ASN A 178 -18.95 5.95 22.88
C ASN A 178 -18.36 5.94 24.31
N GLY A 179 -17.18 6.52 24.49
CA GLY A 179 -16.51 6.63 25.79
C GLY A 179 -15.78 5.35 26.24
N LYS A 180 -15.75 4.30 25.41
CA LYS A 180 -14.95 3.08 25.67
C LYS A 180 -13.47 3.28 25.36
N GLY A 181 -13.15 4.34 24.62
CA GLY A 181 -11.84 4.60 24.10
C GLY A 181 -11.56 3.87 22.78
N ALA A 182 -10.63 4.43 22.01
CA ALA A 182 -10.09 3.79 20.81
C ALA A 182 -8.67 4.25 20.55
N ASN A 183 -7.92 3.39 19.87
CA ASN A 183 -6.51 3.60 19.58
C ASN A 183 -6.25 3.73 18.08
N TRP A 184 -5.10 4.32 17.73
CA TRP A 184 -4.60 4.36 16.37
C TRP A 184 -3.07 4.45 16.32
N LEU A 185 -2.48 4.08 15.19
CA LEU A 185 -1.06 4.27 14.90
C LEU A 185 -0.83 5.62 14.22
N SER A 186 0.27 6.29 14.56
CA SER A 186 0.67 7.57 13.97
C SER A 186 2.19 7.61 13.75
N LYS A 187 2.64 8.26 12.67
CA LYS A 187 4.04 8.64 12.48
C LYS A 187 4.41 9.94 13.20
N ASP A 188 3.41 10.70 13.59
CA ASP A 188 3.57 11.98 14.28
C ASP A 188 3.24 11.79 15.76
N ASN A 189 4.13 12.25 16.65
CA ASN A 189 3.87 12.25 18.10
C ASN A 189 2.77 13.23 18.49
N ASN A 190 2.56 14.28 17.70
CA ASN A 190 1.44 15.18 17.91
C ASN A 190 0.12 14.44 17.69
N ILE A 191 -0.80 14.62 18.64
CA ILE A 191 -2.12 14.00 18.55
C ILE A 191 -2.90 14.63 17.41
N LYS A 192 -3.33 13.79 16.47
CA LYS A 192 -4.27 14.11 15.40
C LYS A 192 -5.34 13.01 15.34
N ASN A 193 -6.44 13.26 16.02
CA ASN A 193 -7.46 12.26 16.31
C ASN A 193 -8.30 11.91 15.08
N PRO A 194 -8.23 10.66 14.55
CA PRO A 194 -9.01 10.25 13.38
C PRO A 194 -10.50 10.02 13.69
N TYR A 195 -10.87 9.81 14.96
CA TYR A 195 -12.24 9.49 15.35
C TYR A 195 -13.14 10.72 15.45
N PHE A 196 -12.57 11.90 15.70
CA PHE A 196 -13.32 13.16 15.81
C PHE A 196 -12.91 14.20 14.77
N GLY A 197 -11.69 14.11 14.21
CA GLY A 197 -11.17 15.12 13.30
C GLY A 197 -11.10 16.48 13.97
N GLU A 198 -11.48 17.54 13.27
CA GLU A 198 -11.39 18.93 13.75
C GLU A 198 -12.18 19.20 15.04
N MET A 199 -13.26 18.45 15.28
CA MET A 199 -14.08 18.66 16.49
C MET A 199 -13.30 18.42 17.79
N MET A 200 -12.38 17.46 17.79
CA MET A 200 -11.56 17.09 18.95
C MET A 200 -10.17 16.64 18.52
N LEU A 201 -9.51 17.42 17.66
CA LEU A 201 -8.27 17.05 16.97
C LEU A 201 -7.17 16.60 17.94
N ASN A 202 -7.01 17.28 19.06
CA ASN A 202 -5.95 17.02 20.04
C ASN A 202 -6.41 16.12 21.20
N CYS A 203 -7.61 15.53 21.12
CA CYS A 203 -8.08 14.61 22.17
C CYS A 203 -7.34 13.28 22.08
N GLY A 204 -6.53 13.01 23.07
CA GLY A 204 -5.77 11.76 23.18
C GLY A 204 -4.38 11.95 23.76
N LYS A 205 -3.67 10.83 23.83
CA LYS A 205 -2.27 10.79 24.27
C LYS A 205 -1.53 9.64 23.59
N THR A 206 -0.22 9.75 23.46
CA THR A 206 0.64 8.62 23.11
C THR A 206 0.73 7.66 24.30
N VAL A 207 0.43 6.39 24.08
CA VAL A 207 0.48 5.34 25.11
C VAL A 207 1.66 4.39 24.92
N GLU A 208 2.20 4.30 23.70
CA GLU A 208 3.40 3.51 23.39
C GLU A 208 4.17 4.16 22.23
N THR A 209 5.49 3.99 22.25
CA THR A 209 6.39 4.35 21.13
C THR A 209 7.04 3.08 20.63
N ILE A 210 6.81 2.74 19.38
CA ILE A 210 7.33 1.56 18.68
C ILE A 210 8.54 2.02 17.86
N LYS A 211 9.68 1.33 17.99
CA LYS A 211 10.94 1.64 17.31
C LYS A 211 11.42 0.44 16.51
#